data_5f028ae085bdb566e48ce96b18e52f5f
#
_entry.id   5f028ae085bdb566e48ce96b18e52f5f
#
_cell.length_a   1.000
_cell.length_b   1.000
_cell.length_c   1.000
_cell.angle_alpha   90.00
_cell.angle_beta   90.00
_cell.angle_gamma   90.00
#
_symmetry.space_group_name_H-M   'P 1'
#
loop_
_entity.id
_entity.type
_entity.pdbx_description
1 polymer ?
#
loop_
_entity_poly.entity_id
_entity_poly.type
_entity_poly.pdbx_seq_one_letter_code
_entity_poly.pdbx_strand_id
1 'polypeptide(L)'
;EAATADTYFDAIGAALATDAYRPRALFDRFRIDFLATTEGAHDDLAHHAAIRASGWQGRVVTTYRPDGVIDVEHEQFAGAMARFADLTGEDVYGWRGYLAAHASRRAAFRAAGATATDHGHPTAATANLSTPECEALFAKIVRGDWTPADAELFRAQMLTEMAKMSRDDGMVMQIHPGSFRNHNATLFTSPGRDRKS
;
A
#
# COMPACT_ATOMS: atom_id res chain seq x y z
N GLU A 1 -27.23 -17.93 -17.29
CA GLU A 1 -26.86 -19.17 -17.99
C GLU A 1 -25.84 -18.84 -19.08
N ALA A 2 -25.00 -19.82 -19.53
CA ALA A 2 -23.96 -19.60 -20.53
C ALA A 2 -24.51 -19.04 -21.85
N ALA A 3 -25.72 -19.44 -22.28
CA ALA A 3 -26.36 -18.98 -23.49
C ALA A 3 -26.74 -17.50 -23.52
N THR A 4 -26.78 -16.83 -22.36
CA THR A 4 -27.13 -15.40 -22.21
C THR A 4 -25.94 -14.54 -21.76
N ALA A 5 -24.75 -15.14 -21.60
CA ALA A 5 -23.58 -14.44 -21.08
C ALA A 5 -23.20 -13.23 -21.95
N ASP A 6 -23.16 -13.40 -23.27
CA ASP A 6 -22.83 -12.31 -24.21
C ASP A 6 -23.83 -11.15 -24.15
N THR A 7 -25.13 -11.47 -24.03
CA THR A 7 -26.18 -10.46 -23.90
C THR A 7 -25.99 -9.58 -22.64
N TYR A 8 -25.66 -10.22 -21.52
CA TYR A 8 -25.39 -9.47 -20.28
C TYR A 8 -24.04 -8.73 -20.35
N PHE A 9 -23.02 -9.31 -20.96
CA PHE A 9 -21.74 -8.65 -21.14
C PHE A 9 -21.89 -7.37 -21.96
N ASP A 10 -22.61 -7.43 -23.10
CA ASP A 10 -22.84 -6.29 -23.97
C ASP A 10 -23.70 -5.22 -23.28
N ALA A 11 -24.77 -5.62 -22.56
CA ALA A 11 -25.62 -4.70 -21.83
C ALA A 11 -24.86 -3.99 -20.71
N ILE A 12 -24.01 -4.70 -19.97
CA ILE A 12 -23.16 -4.12 -18.91
C ILE A 12 -22.11 -3.19 -19.55
N GLY A 13 -21.47 -3.61 -20.65
CA GLY A 13 -20.50 -2.80 -21.38
C GLY A 13 -21.11 -1.49 -21.87
N ALA A 14 -22.29 -1.56 -22.46
CA ALA A 14 -23.04 -0.37 -22.90
C ALA A 14 -23.39 0.56 -21.74
N ALA A 15 -23.85 0.03 -20.60
CA ALA A 15 -24.16 0.82 -19.43
C ALA A 15 -22.91 1.51 -18.85
N LEU A 16 -21.81 0.79 -18.73
CA LEU A 16 -20.52 1.31 -18.21
C LEU A 16 -19.92 2.41 -19.10
N ALA A 17 -20.24 2.42 -20.40
CA ALA A 17 -19.78 3.45 -21.34
C ALA A 17 -20.53 4.79 -21.19
N THR A 18 -21.61 4.85 -20.41
CA THR A 18 -22.41 6.07 -20.22
C THR A 18 -21.82 6.97 -19.12
N ASP A 19 -22.14 8.28 -19.19
CA ASP A 19 -21.71 9.25 -18.15
C ASP A 19 -22.28 8.92 -16.77
N ALA A 20 -23.43 8.25 -16.68
CA ALA A 20 -24.07 7.85 -15.43
C ALA A 20 -23.26 6.81 -14.62
N TYR A 21 -22.32 6.11 -15.27
CA TYR A 21 -21.45 5.12 -14.65
C TYR A 21 -20.01 5.61 -14.47
N ARG A 22 -19.73 6.87 -14.75
CA ARG A 22 -18.42 7.46 -14.41
C ARG A 22 -18.22 7.50 -12.89
N PRO A 23 -16.97 7.39 -12.39
CA PRO A 23 -16.69 7.32 -10.95
C PRO A 23 -17.37 8.43 -10.12
N ARG A 24 -17.32 9.68 -10.59
CA ARG A 24 -17.93 10.81 -9.87
C ARG A 24 -19.46 10.72 -9.86
N ALA A 25 -20.08 10.32 -10.98
CA ALA A 25 -21.52 10.13 -11.06
C ALA A 25 -21.99 8.98 -10.15
N LEU A 26 -21.19 7.90 -10.03
CA LEU A 26 -21.47 6.81 -9.10
C LEU A 26 -21.32 7.25 -7.64
N PHE A 27 -20.30 8.06 -7.33
CA PHE A 27 -20.12 8.65 -6.00
C PHE A 27 -21.37 9.41 -5.56
N ASP A 28 -21.87 10.29 -6.41
CA ASP A 28 -23.06 11.11 -6.14
C ASP A 28 -24.33 10.24 -6.09
N ARG A 29 -24.51 9.31 -7.05
CA ARG A 29 -25.64 8.40 -7.12
C ARG A 29 -25.80 7.52 -5.89
N PHE A 30 -24.68 7.00 -5.37
CA PHE A 30 -24.65 6.17 -4.16
C PHE A 30 -24.59 6.99 -2.87
N ARG A 31 -24.58 8.32 -2.96
CA ARG A 31 -24.50 9.22 -1.79
C ARG A 31 -23.33 8.88 -0.89
N ILE A 32 -22.16 8.69 -1.50
CA ILE A 32 -20.95 8.37 -0.76
C ILE A 32 -20.49 9.63 -0.02
N ASP A 33 -20.34 9.55 1.30
CA ASP A 33 -19.85 10.67 2.11
C ASP A 33 -18.35 10.88 1.91
N PHE A 34 -17.60 9.80 1.88
CA PHE A 34 -16.17 9.82 1.54
C PHE A 34 -15.71 8.47 1.00
N LEU A 35 -14.67 8.49 0.18
CA LEU A 35 -13.99 7.32 -0.35
C LEU A 35 -12.55 7.34 0.16
N ALA A 36 -12.12 6.25 0.80
CA ALA A 36 -10.71 6.03 1.13
C ALA A 36 -10.09 5.08 0.11
N THR A 37 -9.00 5.50 -0.48
CA THR A 37 -8.15 4.65 -1.33
C THR A 37 -6.89 4.27 -0.57
N THR A 38 -6.14 3.28 -1.05
CA THR A 38 -4.92 2.82 -0.38
C THR A 38 -3.73 3.00 -1.32
N GLU A 39 -2.78 3.86 -0.92
CA GLU A 39 -1.58 4.15 -1.69
C GLU A 39 -0.33 3.70 -0.96
N GLY A 40 0.67 3.27 -1.73
CA GLY A 40 1.98 2.88 -1.21
C GLY A 40 2.74 4.06 -0.59
N ALA A 41 3.62 3.77 0.37
CA ALA A 41 4.48 4.79 0.99
C ALA A 41 5.29 5.60 -0.04
N HIS A 42 5.58 4.98 -1.19
CA HIS A 42 6.32 5.56 -2.32
C HIS A 42 5.44 6.21 -3.40
N ASP A 43 4.13 6.41 -3.14
CA ASP A 43 3.21 7.14 -4.02
C ASP A 43 3.32 8.65 -3.75
N ASP A 44 3.34 9.48 -4.80
CA ASP A 44 3.44 10.93 -4.69
C ASP A 44 2.12 11.65 -4.41
N LEU A 45 1.01 10.91 -4.39
CA LEU A 45 -0.35 11.41 -4.20
C LEU A 45 -0.80 12.45 -5.25
N ALA A 46 -0.19 12.43 -6.45
CA ALA A 46 -0.49 13.37 -7.52
C ALA A 46 -1.97 13.30 -7.95
N HIS A 47 -2.56 12.09 -8.00
CA HIS A 47 -3.97 11.91 -8.33
C HIS A 47 -4.90 12.52 -7.27
N HIS A 48 -4.56 12.40 -5.98
CA HIS A 48 -5.33 13.04 -4.89
C HIS A 48 -5.23 14.56 -4.99
N ALA A 49 -4.05 15.09 -5.29
CA ALA A 49 -3.86 16.53 -5.53
C ALA A 49 -4.69 17.02 -6.72
N ALA A 50 -4.71 16.27 -7.84
CA ALA A 50 -5.50 16.58 -9.02
C ALA A 50 -7.02 16.54 -8.75
N ILE A 51 -7.50 15.55 -7.98
CA ILE A 51 -8.92 15.48 -7.59
C ILE A 51 -9.30 16.71 -6.77
N ARG A 52 -8.51 17.08 -5.78
CA ARG A 52 -8.74 18.30 -4.98
C ARG A 52 -8.74 19.56 -5.82
N ALA A 53 -7.79 19.70 -6.75
CA ALA A 53 -7.66 20.85 -7.62
C ALA A 53 -8.81 20.95 -8.66
N SER A 54 -9.53 19.86 -8.93
CA SER A 54 -10.59 19.83 -9.94
C SER A 54 -11.88 20.59 -9.56
N GLY A 55 -11.99 21.04 -8.31
CA GLY A 55 -13.18 21.72 -7.79
C GLY A 55 -14.39 20.79 -7.53
N TRP A 56 -14.25 19.47 -7.78
CA TRP A 56 -15.29 18.51 -7.43
C TRP A 56 -15.42 18.36 -5.91
N GLN A 57 -16.66 18.32 -5.41
CA GLN A 57 -16.95 18.37 -3.98
C GLN A 57 -16.90 16.99 -3.29
N GLY A 58 -16.74 15.91 -4.05
CA GLY A 58 -16.60 14.57 -3.47
C GLY A 58 -15.30 14.42 -2.67
N ARG A 59 -15.43 13.87 -1.46
CA ARG A 59 -14.29 13.67 -0.56
C ARG A 59 -13.60 12.36 -0.85
N VAL A 60 -12.39 12.43 -1.43
CA VAL A 60 -11.50 11.27 -1.61
C VAL A 60 -10.28 11.47 -0.73
N VAL A 61 -10.01 10.52 0.16
CA VAL A 61 -8.86 10.50 1.07
C VAL A 61 -7.98 9.29 0.78
N THR A 62 -6.74 9.34 1.23
CA THR A 62 -5.78 8.25 1.09
C THR A 62 -5.62 7.48 2.41
N THR A 63 -5.11 6.25 2.33
CA THR A 63 -4.68 5.42 3.46
C THR A 63 -3.23 5.01 3.23
N TYR A 64 -2.38 5.18 4.22
CA TYR A 64 -0.95 4.91 4.13
C TYR A 64 -0.64 3.42 4.17
N ARG A 65 -0.09 2.86 3.07
CA ARG A 65 0.29 1.45 2.99
C ARG A 65 1.80 1.30 2.79
N PRO A 66 2.54 0.87 3.82
CA PRO A 66 4.00 0.76 3.74
C PRO A 66 4.49 -0.55 3.11
N ASP A 67 3.63 -1.52 2.80
CA ASP A 67 4.00 -2.88 2.39
C ASP A 67 5.07 -2.91 1.29
N GLY A 68 4.97 -2.04 0.27
CA GLY A 68 5.89 -2.01 -0.86
C GLY A 68 7.34 -1.66 -0.50
N VAL A 69 7.57 -1.03 0.65
CA VAL A 69 8.91 -0.70 1.17
C VAL A 69 9.28 -1.52 2.41
N ILE A 70 8.43 -2.45 2.83
CA ILE A 70 8.67 -3.38 3.95
C ILE A 70 8.82 -4.82 3.46
N ASP A 71 8.02 -5.25 2.48
CA ASP A 71 8.05 -6.63 1.98
C ASP A 71 9.23 -6.85 1.03
N VAL A 72 10.35 -7.30 1.59
CA VAL A 72 11.61 -7.52 0.87
C VAL A 72 11.55 -8.65 -0.16
N GLU A 73 10.54 -9.53 -0.06
CA GLU A 73 10.31 -10.62 -1.01
C GLU A 73 9.52 -10.15 -2.25
N HIS A 74 9.02 -8.91 -2.21
CA HIS A 74 8.29 -8.36 -3.34
C HIS A 74 9.25 -7.95 -4.47
N GLU A 75 8.96 -8.39 -5.71
CA GLU A 75 9.80 -8.13 -6.88
C GLU A 75 10.11 -6.63 -7.14
N GLN A 76 9.24 -5.74 -6.69
CA GLN A 76 9.38 -4.29 -6.87
C GLN A 76 10.00 -3.58 -5.65
N PHE A 77 10.44 -4.30 -4.62
CA PHE A 77 10.96 -3.72 -3.39
C PHE A 77 12.08 -2.71 -3.63
N ALA A 78 13.09 -3.05 -4.43
CA ALA A 78 14.22 -2.16 -4.71
C ALA A 78 13.78 -0.86 -5.41
N GLY A 79 12.86 -0.95 -6.37
CA GLY A 79 12.30 0.22 -7.06
C GLY A 79 11.44 1.09 -6.15
N ALA A 80 10.67 0.47 -5.25
CA ALA A 80 9.89 1.18 -4.24
C ALA A 80 10.79 1.92 -3.24
N MET A 81 11.88 1.30 -2.79
CA MET A 81 12.87 1.92 -1.91
C MET A 81 13.57 3.12 -2.56
N ALA A 82 13.97 3.01 -3.83
CA ALA A 82 14.57 4.12 -4.56
C ALA A 82 13.59 5.32 -4.65
N ARG A 83 12.33 5.07 -5.04
CA ARG A 83 11.31 6.12 -5.10
C ARG A 83 10.97 6.69 -3.72
N PHE A 84 11.01 5.88 -2.69
CA PHE A 84 10.81 6.32 -1.31
C PHE A 84 11.92 7.28 -0.86
N ALA A 85 13.18 7.01 -1.24
CA ALA A 85 14.30 7.92 -1.04
C ALA A 85 14.09 9.25 -1.77
N ASP A 86 13.75 9.19 -3.06
CA ASP A 86 13.53 10.38 -3.90
C ASP A 86 12.44 11.30 -3.33
N LEU A 87 11.34 10.73 -2.84
CA LEU A 87 10.21 11.48 -2.30
C LEU A 87 10.49 12.12 -0.93
N THR A 88 11.41 11.55 -0.16
CA THR A 88 11.67 12.00 1.21
C THR A 88 12.96 12.76 1.37
N GLY A 89 13.94 12.52 0.51
CA GLY A 89 15.30 13.04 0.65
C GLY A 89 16.08 12.43 1.82
N GLU A 90 15.54 11.39 2.45
CA GLU A 90 16.16 10.71 3.58
C GLU A 90 17.11 9.59 3.13
N ASP A 91 18.08 9.24 3.95
CA ASP A 91 18.91 8.05 3.75
C ASP A 91 18.11 6.79 4.10
N VAL A 92 17.28 6.33 3.15
CA VAL A 92 16.43 5.13 3.34
C VAL A 92 17.21 3.83 3.41
N TYR A 93 18.52 3.84 3.20
CA TYR A 93 19.36 2.65 3.29
C TYR A 93 20.04 2.49 4.65
N GLY A 94 19.92 3.51 5.53
CA GLY A 94 20.24 3.44 6.94
C GLY A 94 18.98 3.34 7.80
N TRP A 95 19.00 2.52 8.87
CA TRP A 95 17.82 2.28 9.73
C TRP A 95 17.15 3.56 10.22
N ARG A 96 17.95 4.52 10.72
CA ARG A 96 17.44 5.79 11.22
C ARG A 96 16.77 6.63 10.14
N GLY A 97 17.40 6.74 8.98
CA GLY A 97 16.86 7.49 7.84
C GLY A 97 15.63 6.82 7.26
N TYR A 98 15.60 5.46 7.24
CA TYR A 98 14.43 4.70 6.82
C TYR A 98 13.20 4.99 7.71
N LEU A 99 13.37 5.01 9.03
CA LEU A 99 12.28 5.40 9.94
C LEU A 99 11.88 6.88 9.78
N ALA A 100 12.84 7.78 9.55
CA ALA A 100 12.56 9.18 9.27
C ALA A 100 11.75 9.35 7.96
N ALA A 101 12.08 8.60 6.93
CA ALA A 101 11.34 8.56 5.68
C ALA A 101 9.88 8.12 5.89
N HIS A 102 9.63 7.07 6.69
CA HIS A 102 8.28 6.68 7.05
C HIS A 102 7.53 7.80 7.76
N ALA A 103 8.15 8.45 8.76
CA ALA A 103 7.52 9.56 9.49
C ALA A 103 7.19 10.73 8.55
N SER A 104 8.10 11.10 7.65
CA SER A 104 7.90 12.13 6.62
C SER A 104 6.72 11.81 5.70
N ARG A 105 6.65 10.57 5.17
CA ARG A 105 5.55 10.17 4.28
C ARG A 105 4.21 10.10 5.02
N ARG A 106 4.18 9.58 6.24
CA ARG A 106 2.97 9.57 7.08
C ARG A 106 2.44 10.99 7.31
N ALA A 107 3.31 11.96 7.55
CA ALA A 107 2.92 13.37 7.66
C ALA A 107 2.32 13.90 6.35
N ALA A 108 2.91 13.58 5.19
CA ALA A 108 2.38 13.97 3.88
C ALA A 108 1.00 13.33 3.60
N PHE A 109 0.81 12.05 3.95
CA PHE A 109 -0.48 11.36 3.83
C PHE A 109 -1.55 11.98 4.72
N ARG A 110 -1.21 12.33 5.96
CA ARG A 110 -2.11 13.05 6.88
C ARG A 110 -2.51 14.41 6.31
N ALA A 111 -1.56 15.16 5.77
CA ALA A 111 -1.84 16.43 5.08
C ALA A 111 -2.75 16.23 3.86
N ALA A 112 -2.72 15.06 3.22
CA ALA A 112 -3.62 14.65 2.16
C ALA A 112 -4.97 14.11 2.65
N GLY A 113 -5.20 14.04 3.97
CA GLY A 113 -6.47 13.65 4.59
C GLY A 113 -6.51 12.21 5.10
N ALA A 114 -5.38 11.49 5.12
CA ALA A 114 -5.32 10.15 5.69
C ALA A 114 -5.60 10.16 7.19
N THR A 115 -6.43 9.23 7.63
CA THR A 115 -6.75 8.99 9.05
C THR A 115 -6.34 7.59 9.50
N ALA A 116 -5.90 6.75 8.56
CA ALA A 116 -5.56 5.35 8.81
C ALA A 116 -4.33 4.91 8.03
N THR A 117 -3.74 3.82 8.51
CA THR A 117 -2.73 3.03 7.79
C THR A 117 -3.29 1.65 7.48
N ASP A 118 -2.71 0.97 6.49
CA ASP A 118 -3.17 -0.34 6.01
C ASP A 118 -1.96 -1.28 5.89
N HIS A 119 -2.02 -2.47 6.49
CA HIS A 119 -0.92 -3.42 6.57
C HIS A 119 -1.37 -4.81 6.14
N GLY A 120 -0.88 -5.27 4.97
CA GLY A 120 -1.21 -6.55 4.36
C GLY A 120 -0.09 -7.59 4.49
N HIS A 121 0.59 -7.65 5.62
CA HIS A 121 1.68 -8.60 5.86
C HIS A 121 1.19 -10.05 5.83
N PRO A 122 2.03 -11.03 5.44
CA PRO A 122 1.66 -12.45 5.47
C PRO A 122 1.21 -12.94 6.85
N THR A 123 1.81 -12.42 7.90
CA THR A 123 1.46 -12.72 9.30
C THR A 123 1.26 -11.42 10.11
N ALA A 124 0.66 -11.53 11.29
CA ALA A 124 0.60 -10.46 12.28
C ALA A 124 1.73 -10.60 13.35
N ALA A 125 2.82 -11.26 13.02
CA ALA A 125 3.96 -11.38 13.91
C ALA A 125 4.52 -9.99 14.26
N THR A 126 4.96 -9.84 15.51
CA THR A 126 5.61 -8.63 16.02
C THR A 126 6.97 -8.98 16.61
N ALA A 127 7.91 -8.05 16.57
CA ALA A 127 9.20 -8.15 17.23
C ALA A 127 9.50 -6.86 17.98
N ASN A 128 10.37 -6.95 18.96
CA ASN A 128 10.83 -5.79 19.75
C ASN A 128 12.35 -5.86 19.89
N LEU A 129 13.03 -5.66 18.78
CA LEU A 129 14.49 -5.65 18.68
C LEU A 129 15.04 -4.35 19.29
N SER A 130 16.26 -4.44 19.84
CA SER A 130 17.05 -3.26 20.20
C SER A 130 17.51 -2.51 18.94
N THR A 131 17.87 -1.24 19.09
CA THR A 131 18.37 -0.45 17.94
C THR A 131 19.55 -1.09 17.22
N PRO A 132 20.59 -1.62 17.90
CA PRO A 132 21.69 -2.32 17.20
C PRO A 132 21.22 -3.57 16.43
N GLU A 133 20.26 -4.33 16.96
CA GLU A 133 19.69 -5.49 16.27
C GLU A 133 18.89 -5.07 15.02
N CYS A 134 18.10 -3.99 15.12
CA CYS A 134 17.40 -3.42 13.98
C CYS A 134 18.39 -2.97 12.89
N GLU A 135 19.44 -2.24 13.27
CA GLU A 135 20.48 -1.78 12.35
C GLU A 135 21.17 -2.96 11.64
N ALA A 136 21.53 -4.00 12.40
CA ALA A 136 22.19 -5.20 11.85
C ALA A 136 21.28 -5.97 10.90
N LEU A 137 20.00 -6.16 11.26
CA LEU A 137 19.00 -6.81 10.41
C LEU A 137 18.75 -6.01 9.14
N PHE A 138 18.50 -4.70 9.28
CA PHE A 138 18.23 -3.81 8.16
C PHE A 138 19.40 -3.73 7.18
N ALA A 139 20.65 -3.74 7.69
CA ALA A 139 21.83 -3.78 6.85
C ALA A 139 21.91 -5.07 6.00
N LYS A 140 21.43 -6.22 6.49
CA LYS A 140 21.31 -7.45 5.67
C LYS A 140 20.25 -7.28 4.58
N ILE A 141 19.08 -6.73 4.96
CA ILE A 141 17.96 -6.46 4.04
C ILE A 141 18.44 -5.60 2.86
N VAL A 142 19.10 -4.48 3.15
CA VAL A 142 19.57 -3.53 2.15
C VAL A 142 20.61 -4.13 1.21
N ARG A 143 21.50 -5.02 1.72
CA ARG A 143 22.50 -5.70 0.89
C ARG A 143 21.96 -6.88 0.09
N GLY A 144 20.73 -7.33 0.35
CA GLY A 144 20.18 -8.54 -0.25
C GLY A 144 20.71 -9.85 0.37
N ASP A 145 21.40 -9.79 1.54
CA ASP A 145 22.00 -10.93 2.24
C ASP A 145 21.03 -11.55 3.27
N TRP A 146 19.74 -11.45 3.03
CA TRP A 146 18.72 -11.90 3.97
C TRP A 146 18.21 -13.32 3.66
N THR A 147 17.72 -13.98 4.71
CA THR A 147 16.99 -15.26 4.64
C THR A 147 15.48 -15.01 4.77
N PRO A 148 14.60 -15.98 4.43
CA PRO A 148 13.17 -15.87 4.71
C PRO A 148 12.84 -15.58 6.19
N ALA A 149 13.64 -16.09 7.12
CA ALA A 149 13.51 -15.79 8.54
C ALA A 149 13.87 -14.31 8.87
N ASP A 150 14.94 -13.78 8.23
CA ASP A 150 15.27 -12.36 8.35
C ASP A 150 14.16 -11.46 7.77
N ALA A 151 13.57 -11.84 6.63
CA ALA A 151 12.46 -11.14 6.01
C ALA A 151 11.23 -11.08 6.93
N GLU A 152 10.86 -12.22 7.54
CA GLU A 152 9.75 -12.28 8.48
C GLU A 152 10.03 -11.48 9.76
N LEU A 153 11.24 -11.58 10.32
CA LEU A 153 11.65 -10.80 11.48
C LEU A 153 11.64 -9.29 11.20
N PHE A 154 12.05 -8.88 9.99
CA PHE A 154 11.99 -7.49 9.57
C PHE A 154 10.55 -6.99 9.46
N ARG A 155 9.64 -7.74 8.82
CA ARG A 155 8.21 -7.41 8.77
C ARG A 155 7.61 -7.29 10.17
N ALA A 156 7.94 -8.22 11.07
CA ALA A 156 7.48 -8.23 12.45
C ALA A 156 7.98 -7.00 13.23
N GLN A 157 9.24 -6.62 13.08
CA GLN A 157 9.79 -5.39 13.68
C GLN A 157 9.12 -4.16 13.09
N MET A 158 8.94 -4.09 11.78
CA MET A 158 8.30 -2.94 11.13
C MET A 158 6.84 -2.78 11.55
N LEU A 159 6.11 -3.88 11.80
CA LEU A 159 4.75 -3.79 12.33
C LEU A 159 4.74 -3.09 13.70
N THR A 160 5.73 -3.39 14.55
CA THR A 160 5.93 -2.71 15.85
C THR A 160 6.28 -1.23 15.67
N GLU A 161 7.18 -0.89 14.73
CA GLU A 161 7.54 0.51 14.45
C GLU A 161 6.33 1.30 13.91
N MET A 162 5.53 0.72 13.01
CA MET A 162 4.30 1.32 12.52
C MET A 162 3.27 1.57 13.64
N ALA A 163 3.16 0.64 14.60
CA ALA A 163 2.29 0.82 15.76
C ALA A 163 2.76 1.97 16.67
N LYS A 164 4.09 2.10 16.88
CA LYS A 164 4.66 3.24 17.61
C LYS A 164 4.34 4.55 16.91
N MET A 165 4.55 4.62 15.59
CA MET A 165 4.23 5.81 14.79
C MET A 165 2.72 6.13 14.82
N SER A 166 1.85 5.11 14.76
CA SER A 166 0.39 5.30 14.84
C SER A 166 -0.06 5.85 16.19
N ARG A 167 0.57 5.42 17.28
CA ARG A 167 0.35 6.03 18.60
C ARG A 167 0.76 7.51 18.62
N ASP A 168 1.87 7.84 17.96
CA ASP A 168 2.46 9.18 18.01
C ASP A 168 1.73 10.16 17.06
N ASP A 169 1.25 9.72 15.91
CA ASP A 169 0.57 10.55 14.90
C ASP A 169 -0.97 10.42 14.89
N GLY A 170 -1.52 9.46 15.64
CA GLY A 170 -2.96 9.26 15.80
C GLY A 170 -3.66 8.58 14.63
N MET A 171 -2.94 8.05 13.62
CA MET A 171 -3.58 7.29 12.55
C MET A 171 -4.00 5.91 13.02
N VAL A 172 -5.25 5.51 12.69
CA VAL A 172 -5.78 4.18 13.00
C VAL A 172 -5.01 3.13 12.21
N MET A 173 -4.46 2.13 12.89
CA MET A 173 -3.72 1.04 12.25
C MET A 173 -4.66 -0.09 11.88
N GLN A 174 -4.83 -0.34 10.58
CA GLN A 174 -5.59 -1.47 10.03
C GLN A 174 -4.63 -2.60 9.68
N ILE A 175 -4.91 -3.80 10.17
CA ILE A 175 -4.08 -4.98 9.96
C ILE A 175 -4.96 -6.08 9.37
N HIS A 176 -4.61 -6.61 8.20
CA HIS A 176 -5.33 -7.71 7.53
C HIS A 176 -4.35 -8.80 7.03
N PRO A 177 -3.71 -9.54 7.96
CA PRO A 177 -2.72 -10.55 7.61
C PRO A 177 -3.35 -11.79 7.00
N GLY A 178 -2.50 -12.65 6.42
CA GLY A 178 -2.87 -14.00 6.04
C GLY A 178 -3.34 -14.18 4.60
N SER A 179 -3.20 -13.19 3.72
CA SER A 179 -3.42 -13.38 2.28
C SER A 179 -2.36 -14.31 1.71
N PHE A 180 -2.76 -15.51 1.29
CA PHE A 180 -1.87 -16.42 0.57
C PHE A 180 -2.01 -16.20 -0.94
N ARG A 181 -1.14 -15.38 -1.49
CA ARG A 181 -1.14 -14.99 -2.91
C ARG A 181 -0.40 -16.01 -3.76
N ASN A 182 -0.70 -16.03 -5.08
CA ASN A 182 -0.01 -16.85 -6.06
C ASN A 182 -0.01 -18.36 -5.72
N HIS A 183 -0.99 -18.83 -4.96
CA HIS A 183 -1.09 -20.21 -4.49
C HIS A 183 -1.35 -21.22 -5.61
N ASN A 184 -1.89 -20.79 -6.75
CA ASN A 184 -2.05 -21.62 -7.94
C ASN A 184 -0.82 -21.46 -8.85
N ALA A 185 0.17 -22.35 -8.70
CA ALA A 185 1.42 -22.30 -9.46
C ALA A 185 1.20 -22.31 -10.97
N THR A 186 0.22 -23.06 -11.47
CA THR A 186 -0.09 -23.14 -12.91
C THR A 186 -0.57 -21.80 -13.47
N LEU A 187 -1.45 -21.10 -12.75
CA LEU A 187 -1.91 -19.77 -13.15
C LEU A 187 -0.83 -18.72 -12.96
N PHE A 188 -0.04 -18.81 -11.91
CA PHE A 188 1.04 -17.86 -11.62
C PHE A 188 2.13 -17.87 -12.70
N THR A 189 2.48 -19.04 -13.22
CA THR A 189 3.51 -19.19 -14.26
C THR A 189 2.99 -18.97 -15.69
N SER A 190 1.67 -18.84 -15.89
CA SER A 190 1.08 -18.63 -17.22
C SER A 190 1.33 -17.20 -17.71
N PRO A 191 2.01 -16.99 -18.87
CA PRO A 191 2.22 -15.65 -19.43
C PRO A 191 0.89 -14.95 -19.77
N GLY A 192 0.77 -13.67 -19.44
CA GLY A 192 -0.34 -12.80 -19.89
C GLY A 192 -1.64 -12.90 -19.10
N ARG A 193 -1.71 -13.64 -18.00
CA ARG A 193 -2.86 -13.62 -17.09
C ARG A 193 -2.65 -12.63 -15.94
N ASP A 194 -3.72 -11.94 -15.54
CA ASP A 194 -3.72 -11.10 -14.37
C ASP A 194 -3.38 -11.95 -13.13
N ARG A 195 -2.27 -11.63 -12.47
CA ARG A 195 -1.76 -12.35 -11.31
C ARG A 195 -2.48 -11.96 -10.02
N LYS A 196 -3.49 -11.12 -10.12
CA LYS A 196 -4.32 -10.71 -9.01
C LYS A 196 -5.48 -11.68 -8.86
N SER A 197 -5.28 -12.73 -8.15
CA SER A 197 -6.36 -13.62 -7.69
C SER A 197 -6.53 -13.47 -6.18
#